data_e731f8e333e2c1510e401ed8d5784b9a
#
_entry.id   e731f8e333e2c1510e401ed8d5784b9a
#
_cell.length_a   1.000
_cell.length_b   1.000
_cell.length_c   1.000
_cell.angle_alpha   90.00
_cell.angle_beta   90.00
_cell.angle_gamma   90.00
#
_symmetry.space_group_name_H-M   'P 1'
#
loop_
_entity.id
_entity.type
_entity.pdbx_description
1 polymer ?
#
loop_
_entity_poly.entity_id
_entity_poly.type
_entity_poly.pdbx_seq_one_letter_code
_entity_poly.pdbx_strand_id
1 'polypeptide(L)' 'MSDRLEFETACPNNHNQTVKFSRDEFEAALKSDALVFHCNTCDSDWTPSSEEIARLRKQFSS' A
#
# COMPACT_ATOMS: atom_id res chain seq x y z
N MET A 1 20.35 4.54 1.66
CA MET A 1 19.73 3.69 0.64
C MET A 1 18.28 3.50 0.96
N SER A 2 17.44 3.71 -0.02
CA SER A 2 16.02 3.57 0.22
C SER A 2 15.55 2.18 -0.16
N ASP A 3 14.93 1.49 0.78
CA ASP A 3 14.30 0.20 0.54
C ASP A 3 12.85 0.38 0.17
N ARG A 4 12.55 1.45 -0.54
CA ARG A 4 11.19 1.73 -0.95
C ARG A 4 10.80 0.90 -2.14
N LEU A 5 9.62 0.32 -2.06
CA LEU A 5 9.04 -0.42 -3.17
C LEU A 5 7.85 0.35 -3.71
N GLU A 6 7.62 0.19 -5.00
CA GLU A 6 6.48 0.77 -5.67
C GLU A 6 5.47 -0.34 -5.95
N PHE A 7 4.21 -0.07 -5.62
CA PHE A 7 3.14 -1.02 -5.87
C PHE A 7 2.07 -0.37 -6.71
N GLU A 8 1.55 -1.13 -7.65
CA GLU A 8 0.40 -0.69 -8.42
C GLU A 8 -0.85 -1.19 -7.73
N THR A 9 -1.78 -0.28 -7.50
CA THR A 9 -3.04 -0.61 -6.87
C THR A 9 -4.14 0.22 -7.52
N ALA A 10 -5.37 -0.08 -7.20
CA ALA A 10 -6.50 0.66 -7.72
C ALA A 10 -7.43 1.04 -6.57
N CYS A 11 -7.95 2.25 -6.60
CA CYS A 11 -8.92 2.66 -5.60
C CYS A 11 -10.27 1.98 -5.88
N PRO A 12 -11.22 2.05 -4.95
CA PRO A 12 -12.55 1.44 -5.15
C PRO A 12 -13.29 1.90 -6.40
N ASN A 13 -12.90 3.03 -6.94
CA ASN A 13 -13.48 3.57 -8.17
C ASN A 13 -12.67 3.20 -9.42
N ASN A 14 -11.78 2.21 -9.30
CA ASN A 14 -10.96 1.69 -10.40
C ASN A 14 -9.95 2.69 -10.99
N HIS A 15 -9.48 3.61 -10.17
CA HIS A 15 -8.41 4.50 -10.58
C HIS A 15 -7.07 3.86 -10.25
N ASN A 16 -6.31 3.51 -11.27
CA ASN A 16 -5.00 2.91 -11.07
C ASN A 16 -4.01 3.94 -10.56
N GLN A 17 -3.19 3.54 -9.63
CA GLN A 17 -2.17 4.42 -9.10
C GLN A 17 -1.03 3.61 -8.50
N THR A 18 0.09 4.29 -8.27
CA THR A 18 1.27 3.68 -7.69
C THR A 18 1.46 4.23 -6.28
N VAL A 19 1.66 3.34 -5.33
CA VAL A 19 1.97 3.72 -3.95
C VAL A 19 3.41 3.31 -3.65
N LYS A 20 4.08 4.11 -2.83
CA LYS A 20 5.48 3.86 -2.47
C LYS A 20 5.62 3.91 -0.96
N PHE A 21 6.29 2.90 -0.40
CA PHE A 21 6.68 2.95 1.00
C PHE A 21 7.83 2.00 1.26
N SER A 22 8.52 2.24 2.37
CA SER A 22 9.61 1.38 2.80
C SER A 22 9.06 0.22 3.61
N ARG A 23 9.90 -0.79 3.82
CA ARG A 23 9.53 -1.93 4.67
C ARG A 23 9.14 -1.47 6.07
N ASP A 24 9.92 -0.56 6.65
CA ASP A 24 9.65 -0.07 8.00
C ASP A 24 8.31 0.65 8.09
N GLU A 25 8.02 1.48 7.10
CA GLU A 25 6.74 2.18 7.04
C GLU A 25 5.58 1.19 6.92
N PHE A 26 5.76 0.19 6.08
CA PHE A 26 4.75 -0.83 5.87
C PHE A 26 4.47 -1.62 7.14
N GLU A 27 5.54 -2.10 7.80
CA GLU A 27 5.39 -2.87 9.04
C GLU A 27 4.81 -2.04 10.17
N ALA A 28 5.23 -0.79 10.31
CA ALA A 28 4.70 0.09 11.33
C ALA A 28 3.21 0.33 11.12
N ALA A 29 2.80 0.55 9.87
CA ALA A 29 1.39 0.76 9.55
C ALA A 29 0.55 -0.49 9.85
N LEU A 30 1.10 -1.67 9.56
CA LEU A 30 0.39 -2.91 9.86
C LEU A 30 0.23 -3.12 11.37
N LYS A 31 1.26 -2.83 12.14
CA LYS A 31 1.21 -2.96 13.59
C LYS A 31 0.19 -2.03 14.22
N SER A 32 0.07 -0.84 13.67
CA SER A 32 -0.87 0.17 14.18
C SER A 32 -2.25 0.05 13.56
N ASP A 33 -2.43 -0.91 12.66
CA ASP A 33 -3.67 -1.08 11.91
C ASP A 33 -4.07 0.22 11.19
N ALA A 34 -3.06 0.93 10.69
CA ALA A 34 -3.23 2.25 10.10
C ALA A 34 -2.79 2.31 8.64
N LEU A 35 -2.72 1.16 7.98
CA LEU A 35 -2.33 1.13 6.58
C LEU A 35 -3.50 1.59 5.71
N VAL A 36 -3.35 2.78 5.15
CA VAL A 36 -4.39 3.40 4.34
C VAL A 36 -3.76 3.93 3.06
N PHE A 37 -4.41 3.69 1.95
CA PHE A 37 -4.00 4.23 0.66
C PHE A 37 -4.89 5.42 0.31
N HIS A 38 -4.35 6.33 -0.45
CA HIS A 38 -5.07 7.53 -0.88
C HIS A 38 -5.05 7.64 -2.40
N CYS A 39 -6.20 7.91 -2.98
CA CYS A 39 -6.31 8.15 -4.42
C CYS A 39 -6.36 9.65 -4.70
N ASN A 40 -5.38 10.14 -5.45
CA ASN A 40 -5.33 11.55 -5.82
C ASN A 40 -6.37 11.93 -6.87
N THR A 41 -6.88 10.96 -7.61
CA THR A 41 -7.84 11.22 -8.67
C THR A 41 -9.22 11.53 -8.12
N CYS A 42 -9.68 10.74 -7.17
CA CYS A 42 -11.01 10.92 -6.59
C CYS A 42 -10.96 11.38 -5.12
N ASP A 43 -9.76 11.62 -4.62
CA ASP A 43 -9.53 12.11 -3.25
C ASP A 43 -10.19 11.21 -2.20
N SER A 44 -10.05 9.89 -2.38
CA SER A 44 -10.63 8.90 -1.48
C SER A 44 -9.53 8.11 -0.78
N ASP A 45 -9.81 7.72 0.45
CA ASP A 45 -8.92 6.84 1.21
C ASP A 45 -9.57 5.46 1.32
N TRP A 46 -8.72 4.42 1.31
CA TRP A 46 -9.23 3.06 1.53
C TRP A 46 -8.16 2.20 2.17
N THR A 47 -8.61 1.15 2.86
CA THR A 47 -7.72 0.20 3.48
C THR A 47 -7.55 -1.00 2.54
N PRO A 48 -6.32 -1.46 2.31
CA PRO A 48 -6.11 -2.63 1.45
C PRO A 48 -6.71 -3.90 2.08
N SER A 49 -7.14 -4.81 1.22
CA SER A 49 -7.67 -6.08 1.68
C SER A 49 -6.53 -6.98 2.19
N SER A 50 -6.88 -8.06 2.90
CA SER A 50 -5.88 -9.00 3.38
C SER A 50 -5.11 -9.66 2.24
N GLU A 51 -5.75 -9.88 1.10
CA GLU A 51 -5.07 -10.42 -0.08
C GLU A 51 -4.03 -9.45 -0.60
N GLU A 52 -4.37 -8.18 -0.63
CA GLU A 52 -3.45 -7.15 -1.09
C GLU A 52 -2.29 -7.01 -0.12
N ILE A 53 -2.55 -7.05 1.16
CA ILE A 53 -1.51 -7.02 2.19
C ILE A 53 -0.56 -8.21 2.02
N ALA A 54 -1.10 -9.39 1.74
CA ALA A 54 -0.29 -10.58 1.53
C ALA A 54 0.63 -10.42 0.32
N ARG A 55 0.14 -9.82 -0.76
CA ARG A 55 0.97 -9.54 -1.93
C ARG A 55 2.09 -8.57 -1.62
N LEU A 56 1.78 -7.54 -0.85
CA LEU A 56 2.79 -6.56 -0.45
C LEU A 56 3.87 -7.20 0.39
N ARG A 57 3.49 -8.07 1.31
CA ARG A 57 4.44 -8.80 2.14
C ARG A 57 5.37 -9.67 1.30
N LYS A 58 4.84 -10.31 0.28
CA LYS A 58 5.64 -11.12 -0.62
C LYS A 58 6.69 -10.28 -1.34
N GLN A 59 6.30 -9.10 -1.77
CA GLN A 59 7.20 -8.18 -2.45
C GLN A 59 8.38 -7.81 -1.57
N PHE A 60 8.10 -7.55 -0.30
CA PHE A 60 9.15 -7.19 0.65
C PHE A 60 10.01 -8.37 1.07
N SER A 61 9.49 -9.59 0.96
CA SER A 61 10.20 -10.79 1.41
C SER A 61 11.09 -11.41 0.33
N SER A 62 10.90 -11.06 -0.90
CA SER A 62 11.66 -11.66 -2.01
C SER A 62 13.01 -11.02 -2.26
#